data_d9165491d00279b8aacc500ce79bf089
#
_entry.id   d9165491d00279b8aacc500ce79bf089
#
_cell.length_a   1.000
_cell.length_b   1.000
_cell.length_c   1.000
_cell.angle_alpha   90.00
_cell.angle_beta   90.00
_cell.angle_gamma   90.00
#
_symmetry.space_group_name_H-M   'P 1'
#
loop_
_entity.id
_entity.type
_entity.pdbx_description
1 polymer ?
#
loop_
_entity_poly.entity_id
_entity_poly.type
_entity_poly.pdbx_seq_one_letter_code
_entity_poly.pdbx_strand_id
1 'polypeptide(L)'
;MKPNRSGTLDTLRGLTLLSMMAYHGCWDLVYLRGLPWSWYHGFWAYVWQQSICCTFILLPGYCWQMGRHPLRRGLMSFGGGLAVSLVTALAMPEDPVRFGVLTFLGTAMLLTVPLRRWLDRVPPRLGLAGAFGLFLLVRNINDGFLGFAGVPILMLPRSWYANLFTAGLGFPGPG
;
A
#
# COMPACT_ATOMS: atom_id res chain seq x y z
N MET A 1 -12.82 26.42 15.66
CA MET A 1 -11.65 25.74 16.27
C MET A 1 -10.79 25.17 15.14
N LYS A 2 -9.53 25.62 14.99
CA LYS A 2 -8.58 25.02 14.06
C LYS A 2 -8.38 23.56 14.49
N PRO A 3 -8.43 22.58 13.57
CA PRO A 3 -8.12 21.19 13.92
C PRO A 3 -6.70 21.16 14.48
N ASN A 4 -6.54 20.51 15.63
CA ASN A 4 -5.23 20.36 16.28
C ASN A 4 -4.35 19.51 15.34
N ARG A 5 -3.58 20.17 14.50
CA ARG A 5 -2.66 19.53 13.55
C ARG A 5 -1.51 18.96 14.40
N SER A 6 -1.39 17.65 14.44
CA SER A 6 -0.26 17.03 15.12
C SER A 6 0.98 17.18 14.24
N GLY A 7 1.85 18.13 14.62
CA GLY A 7 3.11 18.36 13.91
C GLY A 7 3.96 17.08 13.78
N THR A 8 3.93 16.23 14.79
CA THR A 8 4.63 14.93 14.79
C THR A 8 4.17 14.02 13.66
N LEU A 9 2.85 13.92 13.42
CA LEU A 9 2.32 13.08 12.34
C LEU A 9 2.67 13.65 10.96
N ASP A 10 2.67 14.96 10.82
CA ASP A 10 3.05 15.61 9.55
C ASP A 10 4.57 15.47 9.30
N THR A 11 5.39 15.57 10.33
CA THR A 11 6.83 15.31 10.26
C THR A 11 7.11 13.85 9.87
N LEU A 12 6.43 12.90 10.50
CA LEU A 12 6.60 11.49 10.18
C LEU A 12 6.22 11.19 8.73
N ARG A 13 5.14 11.79 8.22
CA ARG A 13 4.77 11.68 6.79
C ARG A 13 5.86 12.22 5.88
N GLY A 14 6.38 13.41 6.19
CA GLY A 14 7.46 14.04 5.41
C GLY A 14 8.71 13.17 5.38
N LEU A 15 9.15 12.67 6.53
CA LEU A 15 10.31 11.78 6.63
C LEU A 15 10.09 10.47 5.86
N THR A 16 8.90 9.88 5.94
CA THR A 16 8.58 8.66 5.20
C THR A 16 8.59 8.90 3.69
N LEU A 17 8.08 10.06 3.23
CA LEU A 17 8.12 10.45 1.83
C LEU A 17 9.55 10.62 1.34
N LEU A 18 10.40 11.32 2.09
CA LEU A 18 11.82 11.47 1.76
C LEU A 18 12.54 10.12 1.72
N SER A 19 12.25 9.24 2.69
CA SER A 19 12.78 7.88 2.73
C SER A 19 12.37 7.05 1.50
N MET A 20 11.10 7.18 1.07
CA MET A 20 10.61 6.53 -0.14
C MET A 20 11.33 7.05 -1.40
N MET A 21 11.49 8.37 -1.52
CA MET A 21 12.23 8.96 -2.64
C MET A 21 13.68 8.47 -2.68
N ALA A 22 14.35 8.39 -1.52
CA ALA A 22 15.70 7.87 -1.42
C ALA A 22 15.77 6.38 -1.82
N TYR A 23 14.81 5.57 -1.38
CA TYR A 23 14.74 4.15 -1.74
C TYR A 23 14.57 3.95 -3.26
N HIS A 24 13.66 4.71 -3.90
CA HIS A 24 13.47 4.67 -5.36
C HIS A 24 14.71 5.19 -6.11
N GLY A 25 15.35 6.26 -5.59
CA GLY A 25 16.62 6.72 -6.18
C GLY A 25 17.72 5.66 -6.12
N CYS A 26 17.81 4.88 -5.04
CA CYS A 26 18.71 3.73 -4.97
C CYS A 26 18.33 2.64 -5.99
N TRP A 27 17.03 2.39 -6.16
CA TRP A 27 16.52 1.46 -7.16
C TRP A 27 16.96 1.87 -8.58
N ASP A 28 16.75 3.13 -8.94
CA ASP A 28 17.14 3.68 -10.24
C ASP A 28 18.66 3.53 -10.48
N LEU A 29 19.46 3.79 -9.45
CA LEU A 29 20.93 3.66 -9.54
C LEU A 29 21.37 2.21 -9.74
N VAL A 30 20.72 1.26 -9.07
CA VAL A 30 21.07 -0.17 -9.19
C VAL A 30 20.58 -0.75 -10.51
N TYR A 31 19.31 -0.53 -10.87
CA TYR A 31 18.69 -1.20 -12.02
C TYR A 31 18.86 -0.44 -13.34
N LEU A 32 18.79 0.90 -13.34
CA LEU A 32 18.93 1.67 -14.57
C LEU A 32 20.40 2.01 -14.87
N ARG A 33 21.21 2.25 -13.84
CA ARG A 33 22.64 2.60 -13.99
C ARG A 33 23.56 1.40 -13.80
N GLY A 34 23.06 0.25 -13.35
CA GLY A 34 23.85 -0.97 -13.17
C GLY A 34 24.88 -0.91 -12.04
N LEU A 35 24.66 -0.08 -11.00
CA LEU A 35 25.60 -0.01 -9.89
C LEU A 35 25.59 -1.32 -9.07
N PRO A 36 26.75 -1.94 -8.79
CA PRO A 36 26.84 -3.23 -8.13
C PRO A 36 26.65 -3.11 -6.60
N TRP A 37 25.50 -2.59 -6.16
CA TRP A 37 25.18 -2.45 -4.74
C TRP A 37 24.54 -3.73 -4.19
N SER A 38 25.37 -4.70 -3.77
CA SER A 38 24.92 -5.98 -3.24
C SER A 38 24.02 -5.85 -2.01
N TRP A 39 24.21 -4.82 -1.17
CA TRP A 39 23.39 -4.56 0.01
C TRP A 39 21.94 -4.26 -0.32
N TYR A 40 21.66 -3.72 -1.53
CA TYR A 40 20.31 -3.36 -1.97
C TYR A 40 19.42 -4.60 -2.22
N HIS A 41 20.03 -5.76 -2.51
CA HIS A 41 19.34 -7.05 -2.61
C HIS A 41 19.29 -7.79 -1.27
N GLY A 42 19.82 -7.20 -0.20
CA GLY A 42 19.96 -7.82 1.09
C GLY A 42 18.81 -7.56 2.05
N PHE A 43 18.89 -8.20 3.21
CA PHE A 43 17.92 -8.09 4.30
C PHE A 43 17.62 -6.63 4.72
N TRP A 44 18.64 -5.78 4.79
CA TRP A 44 18.47 -4.40 5.25
C TRP A 44 17.66 -3.53 4.27
N ALA A 45 17.85 -3.70 2.97
CA ALA A 45 17.05 -3.00 1.97
C ALA A 45 15.57 -3.45 2.03
N TYR A 46 15.33 -4.76 2.25
CA TYR A 46 14.00 -5.29 2.49
C TYR A 46 13.34 -4.69 3.74
N VAL A 47 14.04 -4.64 4.87
CA VAL A 47 13.53 -4.02 6.10
C VAL A 47 13.24 -2.55 5.89
N TRP A 48 14.09 -1.84 5.18
CA TRP A 48 13.88 -0.42 4.84
C TRP A 48 12.62 -0.24 4.00
N GLN A 49 12.45 -1.02 2.93
CA GLN A 49 11.25 -1.01 2.10
C GLN A 49 9.98 -1.29 2.92
N GLN A 50 10.00 -2.32 3.75
CA GLN A 50 8.85 -2.69 4.58
C GLN A 50 8.51 -1.60 5.60
N SER A 51 9.49 -0.92 6.18
CA SER A 51 9.26 0.19 7.12
C SER A 51 8.55 1.36 6.45
N ILE A 52 8.93 1.70 5.22
CA ILE A 52 8.27 2.72 4.39
C ILE A 52 6.83 2.30 4.11
N CYS A 53 6.60 1.08 3.60
CA CYS A 53 5.27 0.56 3.27
C CYS A 53 4.35 0.53 4.49
N CYS A 54 4.82 -0.01 5.61
CA CYS A 54 4.06 -0.07 6.85
C CYS A 54 3.67 1.34 7.33
N THR A 55 4.59 2.29 7.30
CA THR A 55 4.31 3.67 7.71
C THR A 55 3.28 4.33 6.79
N PHE A 56 3.40 4.14 5.47
CA PHE A 56 2.44 4.66 4.50
C PHE A 56 1.03 4.07 4.64
N ILE A 57 0.89 2.85 5.13
CA ILE A 57 -0.42 2.21 5.36
C ILE A 57 -0.99 2.58 6.73
N LEU A 58 -0.16 2.51 7.78
CA LEU A 58 -0.62 2.73 9.16
C LEU A 58 -0.96 4.19 9.45
N LEU A 59 -0.18 5.13 8.94
CA LEU A 59 -0.39 6.56 9.22
C LEU A 59 -1.74 7.08 8.69
N PRO A 60 -2.10 6.84 7.41
CA PRO A 60 -3.41 7.21 6.90
C PRO A 60 -4.55 6.48 7.60
N GLY A 61 -4.38 5.20 7.95
CA GLY A 61 -5.36 4.43 8.71
C GLY A 61 -5.62 5.05 10.09
N TYR A 62 -4.55 5.39 10.83
CA TYR A 62 -4.68 6.09 12.10
C TYR A 62 -5.35 7.47 11.96
N CYS A 63 -4.97 8.23 10.94
CA CYS A 63 -5.53 9.55 10.68
C CYS A 63 -6.93 9.54 10.04
N TRP A 64 -7.44 8.37 9.69
CA TRP A 64 -8.76 8.23 9.09
C TRP A 64 -9.87 8.78 9.98
N GLN A 65 -9.87 8.41 11.25
CA GLN A 65 -10.87 8.84 12.21
C GLN A 65 -10.80 10.33 12.55
N MET A 66 -9.63 10.95 12.40
CA MET A 66 -9.40 12.37 12.70
C MET A 66 -9.81 13.30 11.55
N GLY A 67 -10.09 12.77 10.38
CA GLY A 67 -10.37 13.55 9.17
C GLY A 67 -11.84 13.89 8.97
N ARG A 68 -12.14 15.16 8.59
CA ARG A 68 -13.52 15.62 8.37
C ARG A 68 -14.13 15.19 7.04
N HIS A 69 -13.35 14.89 6.01
CA HIS A 69 -13.81 14.58 4.66
C HIS A 69 -13.17 13.29 4.12
N PRO A 70 -13.56 12.11 4.62
CA PRO A 70 -12.91 10.85 4.27
C PRO A 70 -13.03 10.52 2.77
N LEU A 71 -14.20 10.77 2.16
CA LEU A 71 -14.43 10.52 0.74
C LEU A 71 -13.49 11.36 -0.14
N ARG A 72 -13.40 12.67 0.12
CA ARG A 72 -12.51 13.57 -0.63
C ARG A 72 -11.03 13.12 -0.52
N ARG A 73 -10.60 12.71 0.65
CA ARG A 73 -9.23 12.23 0.87
C ARG A 73 -8.97 10.92 0.11
N GLY A 74 -9.91 9.98 0.13
CA GLY A 74 -9.85 8.75 -0.64
C GLY A 74 -9.77 9.02 -2.14
N LEU A 75 -10.63 9.91 -2.67
CA LEU A 75 -10.61 10.31 -4.08
C LEU A 75 -9.31 11.02 -4.48
N MET A 76 -8.77 11.89 -3.62
CA MET A 76 -7.49 12.55 -3.91
C MET A 76 -6.32 11.56 -3.92
N SER A 77 -6.29 10.60 -2.99
CA SER A 77 -5.26 9.57 -2.96
C SER A 77 -5.37 8.64 -4.17
N PHE A 78 -6.58 8.21 -4.50
CA PHE A 78 -6.86 7.37 -5.67
C PHE A 78 -6.50 8.08 -6.98
N GLY A 79 -6.95 9.32 -7.15
CA GLY A 79 -6.64 10.15 -8.32
C GLY A 79 -5.14 10.43 -8.47
N GLY A 80 -4.44 10.68 -7.36
CA GLY A 80 -2.98 10.81 -7.34
C GLY A 80 -2.29 9.52 -7.79
N GLY A 81 -2.76 8.37 -7.33
CA GLY A 81 -2.26 7.06 -7.76
C GLY A 81 -2.48 6.81 -9.26
N LEU A 82 -3.66 7.15 -9.78
CA LEU A 82 -3.93 7.06 -11.23
C LEU A 82 -3.06 8.01 -12.04
N ALA A 83 -2.83 9.23 -11.55
CA ALA A 83 -1.94 10.18 -12.22
C ALA A 83 -0.50 9.66 -12.32
N VAL A 84 0.02 9.07 -11.24
CA VAL A 84 1.35 8.42 -11.23
C VAL A 84 1.38 7.26 -12.22
N SER A 85 0.36 6.39 -12.22
CA SER A 85 0.28 5.27 -13.16
C SER A 85 0.23 5.74 -14.62
N LEU A 86 -0.50 6.82 -14.91
CA LEU A 86 -0.56 7.40 -16.24
C LEU A 86 0.78 8.00 -16.68
N VAL A 87 1.40 8.78 -15.81
CA VAL A 87 2.70 9.42 -16.09
C VAL A 87 3.77 8.35 -16.35
N THR A 88 3.83 7.31 -15.51
CA THR A 88 4.80 6.22 -15.69
C THR A 88 4.53 5.41 -16.96
N ALA A 89 3.26 5.16 -17.30
CA ALA A 89 2.91 4.47 -18.55
C ALA A 89 3.31 5.27 -19.81
N LEU A 90 3.30 6.61 -19.74
CA LEU A 90 3.72 7.46 -20.84
C LEU A 90 5.27 7.66 -20.89
N ALA A 91 5.89 7.78 -19.73
CA ALA A 91 7.34 8.04 -19.63
C ALA A 91 8.19 6.76 -19.74
N MET A 92 7.67 5.63 -19.26
CA MET A 92 8.37 4.33 -19.21
C MET A 92 7.39 3.21 -19.62
N PRO A 93 7.03 3.09 -20.89
CA PRO A 93 6.04 2.13 -21.36
C PRO A 93 6.48 0.66 -21.18
N GLU A 94 7.80 0.42 -21.07
CA GLU A 94 8.35 -0.94 -20.86
C GLU A 94 8.14 -1.45 -19.42
N ASP A 95 8.03 -0.53 -18.45
CA ASP A 95 7.88 -0.90 -17.04
C ASP A 95 6.90 0.07 -16.30
N PRO A 96 5.62 0.10 -16.72
CA PRO A 96 4.64 1.02 -16.13
C PRO A 96 4.27 0.62 -14.71
N VAL A 97 4.25 1.56 -13.78
CA VAL A 97 3.71 1.34 -12.44
C VAL A 97 2.20 1.15 -12.52
N ARG A 98 1.77 -0.10 -12.54
CA ARG A 98 0.34 -0.47 -12.53
C ARG A 98 -0.12 -0.54 -11.08
N PHE A 99 -1.02 0.36 -10.67
CA PHE A 99 -1.63 0.38 -9.32
C PHE A 99 -0.62 0.37 -8.16
N GLY A 100 0.03 1.52 -7.94
CA GLY A 100 0.92 1.72 -6.80
C GLY A 100 0.20 1.80 -5.45
N VAL A 101 0.97 1.91 -4.38
CA VAL A 101 0.48 2.03 -2.98
C VAL A 101 -0.54 3.16 -2.78
N LEU A 102 -0.46 4.25 -3.54
CA LEU A 102 -1.43 5.35 -3.48
C LEU A 102 -2.82 4.94 -3.97
N THR A 103 -2.89 4.19 -5.07
CA THR A 103 -4.15 3.67 -5.61
C THR A 103 -4.79 2.69 -4.64
N PHE A 104 -3.98 1.77 -4.09
CA PHE A 104 -4.44 0.83 -3.06
C PHE A 104 -4.97 1.56 -1.83
N LEU A 105 -4.24 2.56 -1.32
CA LEU A 105 -4.63 3.35 -0.17
C LEU A 105 -5.92 4.14 -0.44
N GLY A 106 -6.04 4.74 -1.63
CA GLY A 106 -7.25 5.45 -2.06
C GLY A 106 -8.45 4.51 -2.10
N THR A 107 -8.31 3.33 -2.70
CA THR A 107 -9.35 2.30 -2.76
C THR A 107 -9.75 1.83 -1.36
N ALA A 108 -8.78 1.53 -0.49
CA ALA A 108 -9.03 1.13 0.90
C ALA A 108 -9.81 2.22 1.67
N MET A 109 -9.43 3.49 1.51
CA MET A 109 -10.14 4.61 2.11
C MET A 109 -11.58 4.72 1.60
N LEU A 110 -11.80 4.59 0.29
CA LEU A 110 -13.13 4.66 -0.31
C LEU A 110 -14.02 3.51 0.15
N LEU A 111 -13.49 2.29 0.22
CA LEU A 111 -14.20 1.11 0.75
C LEU A 111 -14.54 1.24 2.24
N THR A 112 -13.70 1.91 3.01
CA THR A 112 -13.95 2.11 4.45
C THR A 112 -15.13 3.06 4.70
N VAL A 113 -15.46 3.96 3.76
CA VAL A 113 -16.60 4.89 3.92
C VAL A 113 -17.93 4.17 4.15
N PRO A 114 -18.39 3.26 3.28
CA PRO A 114 -19.64 2.53 3.49
C PRO A 114 -19.54 1.53 4.65
N LEU A 115 -18.37 0.97 4.90
CA LEU A 115 -18.12 -0.01 5.96
C LEU A 115 -18.07 0.61 7.36
N ARG A 116 -17.95 1.94 7.45
CA ARG A 116 -17.78 2.65 8.74
C ARG A 116 -18.82 2.27 9.76
N ARG A 117 -20.10 2.19 9.37
CA ARG A 117 -21.20 1.84 10.28
C ARG A 117 -21.04 0.46 10.93
N TRP A 118 -20.39 -0.47 10.24
CA TRP A 118 -20.13 -1.83 10.72
C TRP A 118 -18.85 -1.86 11.54
N LEU A 119 -17.81 -1.16 11.09
CA LEU A 119 -16.52 -1.08 11.77
C LEU A 119 -16.63 -0.37 13.12
N ASP A 120 -17.45 0.68 13.24
CA ASP A 120 -17.66 1.41 14.49
C ASP A 120 -18.36 0.55 15.58
N ARG A 121 -18.97 -0.58 15.19
CA ARG A 121 -19.58 -1.54 16.13
C ARG A 121 -18.60 -2.58 16.66
N VAL A 122 -17.47 -2.74 16.00
CA VAL A 122 -16.46 -3.74 16.38
C VAL A 122 -15.58 -3.17 17.49
N PRO A 123 -15.48 -3.85 18.63
CA PRO A 123 -14.57 -3.44 19.70
C PRO A 123 -13.12 -3.33 19.18
N PRO A 124 -12.34 -2.31 19.58
CA PRO A 124 -11.01 -2.08 19.02
C PRO A 124 -10.06 -3.29 19.11
N ARG A 125 -10.16 -4.05 20.21
CA ARG A 125 -9.35 -5.28 20.40
C ARG A 125 -9.70 -6.37 19.39
N LEU A 126 -10.99 -6.59 19.13
CA LEU A 126 -11.46 -7.56 18.13
C LEU A 126 -11.15 -7.07 16.70
N GLY A 127 -11.28 -5.77 16.45
CA GLY A 127 -10.89 -5.15 15.18
C GLY A 127 -9.42 -5.34 14.87
N LEU A 128 -8.54 -5.12 15.86
CA LEU A 128 -7.10 -5.33 15.71
C LEU A 128 -6.78 -6.81 15.49
N ALA A 129 -7.34 -7.71 16.29
CA ALA A 129 -7.12 -9.15 16.14
C ALA A 129 -7.63 -9.67 14.79
N GLY A 130 -8.83 -9.21 14.36
CA GLY A 130 -9.40 -9.56 13.05
C GLY A 130 -8.56 -9.04 11.89
N ALA A 131 -8.10 -7.78 11.95
CA ALA A 131 -7.22 -7.20 10.94
C ALA A 131 -5.86 -7.94 10.85
N PHE A 132 -5.30 -8.30 11.99
CA PHE A 132 -4.06 -9.08 12.03
C PHE A 132 -4.26 -10.50 11.50
N GLY A 133 -5.35 -11.16 11.88
CA GLY A 133 -5.72 -12.48 11.33
C GLY A 133 -5.93 -12.45 9.82
N LEU A 134 -6.64 -11.42 9.33
CA LEU A 134 -6.83 -11.20 7.90
C LEU A 134 -5.50 -10.96 7.18
N PHE A 135 -4.62 -10.14 7.76
CA PHE A 135 -3.28 -9.91 7.20
C PHE A 135 -2.49 -11.21 7.08
N LEU A 136 -2.48 -12.04 8.12
CA LEU A 136 -1.79 -13.33 8.10
C LEU A 136 -2.37 -14.28 7.04
N LEU A 137 -3.67 -14.24 6.82
CA LEU A 137 -4.36 -15.06 5.84
C LEU A 137 -4.04 -14.64 4.40
N VAL A 138 -4.02 -13.31 4.14
CA VAL A 138 -3.84 -12.76 2.78
C VAL A 138 -2.39 -12.48 2.41
N ARG A 139 -1.44 -12.56 3.34
CA ARG A 139 -0.04 -12.20 3.07
C ARG A 139 0.60 -13.01 1.94
N ASN A 140 0.13 -14.25 1.70
CA ASN A 140 0.64 -15.14 0.67
C ASN A 140 -0.19 -15.06 -0.64
N ILE A 141 -1.01 -14.02 -0.78
CA ILE A 141 -1.86 -13.84 -1.96
C ILE A 141 -1.02 -13.74 -3.26
N ASN A 142 0.18 -13.17 -3.16
CA ASN A 142 1.11 -13.06 -4.28
C ASN A 142 1.69 -14.42 -4.72
N ASP A 143 1.70 -15.39 -3.81
CA ASP A 143 2.14 -16.76 -4.08
C ASP A 143 1.01 -17.64 -4.66
N GLY A 144 -0.17 -17.07 -4.87
CA GLY A 144 -1.31 -17.74 -5.50
C GLY A 144 -2.23 -18.47 -4.54
N PHE A 145 -2.11 -18.26 -3.24
CA PHE A 145 -2.97 -18.91 -2.25
C PHE A 145 -3.29 -18.01 -1.05
N LEU A 146 -4.41 -18.34 -0.41
CA LEU A 146 -4.73 -17.86 0.94
C LEU A 146 -4.27 -18.90 1.93
N GLY A 147 -3.51 -18.49 2.95
CA GLY A 147 -2.99 -19.45 3.90
C GLY A 147 -2.32 -18.83 5.10
N PHE A 148 -1.95 -19.67 6.04
CA PHE A 148 -1.29 -19.27 7.28
C PHE A 148 0.12 -19.87 7.33
N ALA A 149 1.13 -19.05 7.64
CA ALA A 149 2.53 -19.48 7.79
C ALA A 149 3.09 -20.32 6.61
N GLY A 150 2.65 -20.02 5.38
CA GLY A 150 3.09 -20.75 4.18
C GLY A 150 2.29 -22.03 3.88
N VAL A 151 1.31 -22.38 4.72
CA VAL A 151 0.41 -23.52 4.45
C VAL A 151 -0.80 -23.03 3.64
N PRO A 152 -1.02 -23.55 2.43
CA PRO A 152 -2.17 -23.16 1.61
C PRO A 152 -3.48 -23.73 2.19
N ILE A 153 -4.44 -22.84 2.48
CA ILE A 153 -5.80 -23.21 2.88
C ILE A 153 -6.69 -23.21 1.64
N LEU A 154 -6.52 -22.23 0.76
CA LEU A 154 -7.29 -22.07 -0.46
C LEU A 154 -6.39 -21.61 -1.59
N MET A 155 -6.36 -22.36 -2.69
CA MET A 155 -5.66 -21.97 -3.92
C MET A 155 -6.51 -20.96 -4.68
N LEU A 156 -5.91 -19.88 -5.13
CA LEU A 156 -6.60 -18.82 -5.86
C LEU A 156 -6.56 -19.09 -7.37
N PRO A 157 -7.66 -18.82 -8.09
CA PRO A 157 -7.70 -19.00 -9.53
C PRO A 157 -6.71 -18.08 -10.24
N ARG A 158 -5.97 -18.58 -11.20
CA ARG A 158 -5.01 -17.80 -12.00
C ARG A 158 -5.68 -16.62 -12.75
N SER A 159 -6.96 -16.71 -13.05
CA SER A 159 -7.74 -15.63 -13.67
C SER A 159 -7.81 -14.35 -12.82
N TRP A 160 -7.63 -14.46 -11.51
CA TRP A 160 -7.61 -13.29 -10.61
C TRP A 160 -6.32 -12.47 -10.74
N TYR A 161 -5.27 -13.06 -11.27
CA TYR A 161 -3.98 -12.41 -11.50
C TYR A 161 -3.85 -11.79 -12.90
N ALA A 162 -4.87 -12.01 -13.76
CA ALA A 162 -4.85 -11.56 -15.14
C ALA A 162 -5.65 -10.27 -15.41
N ASN A 163 -6.35 -9.72 -14.41
CA ASN A 163 -7.28 -8.61 -14.58
C ASN A 163 -6.83 -7.33 -13.90
N LEU A 164 -6.97 -6.20 -14.60
CA LEU A 164 -6.70 -4.87 -14.04
C LEU A 164 -7.56 -4.53 -12.81
N PHE A 165 -8.79 -5.06 -12.75
CA PHE A 165 -9.67 -4.84 -11.61
C PHE A 165 -9.13 -5.50 -10.33
N THR A 166 -8.66 -6.72 -10.43
CA THR A 166 -8.06 -7.45 -9.30
C THR A 166 -6.69 -6.88 -8.92
N ALA A 167 -5.94 -6.34 -9.88
CA ALA A 167 -4.71 -5.59 -9.59
C ALA A 167 -4.97 -4.36 -8.71
N GLY A 168 -6.10 -3.65 -8.91
CA GLY A 168 -6.55 -2.57 -8.02
C GLY A 168 -6.89 -3.01 -6.60
N LEU A 169 -7.20 -4.30 -6.40
CA LEU A 169 -7.45 -4.92 -5.09
C LEU A 169 -6.18 -5.49 -4.43
N GLY A 170 -5.01 -5.35 -5.07
CA GLY A 170 -3.72 -5.77 -4.52
C GLY A 170 -3.20 -7.11 -5.05
N PHE A 171 -3.86 -7.71 -6.05
CA PHE A 171 -3.31 -8.86 -6.75
C PHE A 171 -2.24 -8.38 -7.75
N PRO A 172 -1.07 -9.04 -7.84
CA PRO A 172 -0.10 -8.68 -8.84
C PRO A 172 -0.72 -8.90 -10.23
N GLY A 173 -0.64 -7.85 -11.07
CA GLY A 173 -1.08 -7.97 -12.45
C GLY A 173 -0.20 -8.95 -13.24
N PRO A 174 -0.61 -9.34 -14.45
CA PRO A 174 0.22 -10.14 -15.32
C PRO A 174 1.53 -9.38 -15.58
N GLY A 175 2.64 -10.01 -15.19
CA GLY A 175 3.99 -9.55 -15.53
C GLY A 175 4.24 -9.69 -17.03
#